data_c6db1bb31ac97f51cebbd09a8b87edc8
#
_entry.id   c6db1bb31ac97f51cebbd09a8b87edc8
#
_cell.length_a   1.000
_cell.length_b   1.000
_cell.length_c   1.000
_cell.angle_alpha   90.00
_cell.angle_beta   90.00
_cell.angle_gamma   90.00
#
_symmetry.space_group_name_H-M   'P 1'
#
loop_
_entity.id
_entity.type
_entity.pdbx_description
1 polymer ?
#
loop_
_entity_poly.entity_id
_entity_poly.type
_entity_poly.pdbx_seq_one_letter_code
_entity_poly.pdbx_strand_id
1 'polypeptide(L)'
;SPSPQPSPPTTSGEREFCTIVDAGHTRDRDLAIELPPTPLSAVMSGDVWAQVYARLAELIGQHRTTLIFVNTRRMAERLARHLSELLGKDAVTSHHGSLAREQRLAAEQRLKRGELRALVATASLELGIDIGDVDLVCQIASPRAIATFLQRAGRANHAVDGMPKARLFPTSRDDLVECAALLDAVRRGELDTLHVEKNALDVLAQQVVAEVSCRECGEAELFALITRAYPFAQLAREDF
;
A
#
# COMPACT_ATOMS: atom_id res chain seq x y z
N SER A 1 -2.58 -6.00 25.37
CA SER A 1 -1.73 -7.04 24.78
C SER A 1 -2.53 -7.77 23.73
N PRO A 2 -2.08 -7.89 22.48
CA PRO A 2 -2.75 -8.70 21.49
C PRO A 2 -2.67 -10.17 21.88
N SER A 3 -3.77 -10.90 21.75
CA SER A 3 -3.84 -12.33 22.03
C SER A 3 -2.95 -13.09 21.03
N PRO A 4 -2.18 -14.11 21.47
CA PRO A 4 -1.37 -14.92 20.55
C PRO A 4 -2.27 -15.67 19.58
N GLN A 5 -1.96 -15.59 18.29
CA GLN A 5 -2.65 -16.37 17.28
C GLN A 5 -2.33 -17.86 17.46
N PRO A 6 -3.30 -18.76 17.26
CA PRO A 6 -3.08 -20.20 17.40
C PRO A 6 -2.12 -20.68 16.29
N SER A 7 -1.09 -21.42 16.71
CA SER A 7 -0.16 -22.09 15.81
C SER A 7 -0.89 -23.11 14.93
N PRO A 8 -0.50 -23.32 13.66
CA PRO A 8 -1.13 -24.32 12.79
C PRO A 8 -0.94 -25.73 13.35
N PRO A 9 -1.89 -26.66 13.12
CA PRO A 9 -1.81 -28.03 13.61
C PRO A 9 -0.65 -28.77 12.93
N THR A 10 0.21 -29.39 13.74
CA THR A 10 1.35 -30.17 13.28
C THR A 10 0.98 -31.63 13.11
N THR A 11 1.15 -32.19 11.93
CA THR A 11 1.32 -33.64 11.71
C THR A 11 2.76 -34.03 12.08
N SER A 12 2.89 -35.18 12.72
CA SER A 12 4.09 -35.76 13.32
C SER A 12 5.33 -35.77 12.41
N GLY A 13 6.24 -34.87 12.67
CA GLY A 13 7.61 -34.74 12.19
C GLY A 13 8.26 -33.67 13.05
N GLU A 14 9.51 -33.82 13.38
CA GLU A 14 10.24 -32.94 14.30
C GLU A 14 9.87 -31.49 14.14
N ARG A 15 9.33 -30.89 15.22
CA ARG A 15 8.92 -29.48 15.24
C ARG A 15 10.15 -28.62 15.21
N GLU A 16 10.49 -28.04 14.08
CA GLU A 16 11.34 -26.85 14.05
C GLU A 16 10.55 -25.71 14.72
N PHE A 17 10.92 -25.38 15.95
CA PHE A 17 10.33 -24.26 16.67
C PHE A 17 10.83 -22.96 16.04
N CYS A 18 9.95 -22.24 15.34
CA CYS A 18 10.21 -20.89 14.91
C CYS A 18 9.94 -19.96 16.11
N THR A 19 10.94 -19.21 16.55
CA THR A 19 10.77 -18.18 17.58
C THR A 19 10.34 -16.88 16.92
N ILE A 20 9.16 -16.38 17.29
CA ILE A 20 8.71 -15.05 16.89
C ILE A 20 9.33 -14.04 17.84
N VAL A 21 10.21 -13.18 17.32
CA VAL A 21 10.77 -12.05 18.08
C VAL A 21 9.96 -10.80 17.73
N ASP A 22 9.10 -10.38 18.65
CA ASP A 22 8.37 -9.11 18.57
C ASP A 22 9.02 -8.13 19.55
N ALA A 23 9.79 -7.19 19.03
CA ALA A 23 10.47 -6.17 19.84
C ALA A 23 9.55 -4.99 20.21
N GLY A 24 8.28 -5.01 19.80
CA GLY A 24 7.26 -4.00 20.17
C GLY A 24 7.61 -2.57 19.72
N HIS A 25 8.40 -2.39 18.68
CA HIS A 25 8.80 -1.07 18.22
C HIS A 25 7.61 -0.36 17.54
N THR A 26 6.93 0.48 18.30
CA THR A 26 5.96 1.44 17.76
C THR A 26 6.69 2.74 17.45
N ARG A 27 6.77 3.08 16.18
CA ARG A 27 7.34 4.34 15.72
C ARG A 27 6.27 5.44 15.77
N ASP A 28 6.59 6.59 16.37
CA ASP A 28 5.72 7.75 16.32
C ASP A 28 5.46 8.19 14.88
N ARG A 29 4.23 8.62 14.61
CA ARG A 29 3.77 9.00 13.26
C ARG A 29 3.00 10.30 13.34
N ASP A 30 3.29 11.24 12.44
CA ASP A 30 2.49 12.47 12.24
C ASP A 30 1.43 12.21 11.15
N LEU A 31 0.26 11.75 11.58
CA LEU A 31 -0.86 11.39 10.71
C LEU A 31 -2.05 12.30 10.95
N ALA A 32 -2.63 12.88 9.88
CA ALA A 32 -3.83 13.70 9.97
C ALA A 32 -4.73 13.56 8.75
N ILE A 33 -6.00 13.94 8.91
CA ILE A 33 -6.96 14.13 7.83
C ILE A 33 -6.97 15.61 7.46
N GLU A 34 -6.89 15.90 6.17
CA GLU A 34 -7.05 17.23 5.58
C GLU A 34 -8.44 17.33 4.95
N LEU A 35 -9.19 18.31 5.40
CA LEU A 35 -10.55 18.56 4.89
C LEU A 35 -10.58 19.88 4.12
N PRO A 36 -11.31 19.96 3.00
CA PRO A 36 -11.60 21.22 2.34
C PRO A 36 -12.49 22.08 3.25
N PRO A 37 -12.43 23.42 3.15
CA PRO A 37 -13.34 24.33 3.86
C PRO A 37 -14.82 24.05 3.57
N THR A 38 -15.13 23.65 2.34
CA THR A 38 -16.48 23.27 1.94
C THR A 38 -16.80 21.85 2.40
N PRO A 39 -17.95 21.58 3.04
CA PRO A 39 -18.33 20.26 3.49
C PRO A 39 -18.35 19.21 2.36
N LEU A 40 -17.85 18.03 2.65
CA LEU A 40 -17.87 16.93 1.70
C LEU A 40 -19.30 16.44 1.42
N SER A 41 -19.58 16.16 0.17
CA SER A 41 -20.81 15.52 -0.32
C SER A 41 -20.52 14.09 -0.79
N ALA A 42 -21.51 13.39 -1.34
CA ALA A 42 -21.31 12.06 -1.92
C ALA A 42 -20.34 12.09 -3.12
N VAL A 43 -20.35 13.19 -3.89
CA VAL A 43 -19.43 13.43 -5.02
C VAL A 43 -18.89 14.84 -4.91
N MET A 44 -17.57 14.99 -4.97
CA MET A 44 -16.93 16.30 -4.93
C MET A 44 -17.17 17.10 -6.20
N SER A 45 -17.63 18.36 -6.04
CA SER A 45 -17.72 19.32 -7.14
C SER A 45 -16.34 19.81 -7.61
N GLY A 46 -16.31 20.49 -8.77
CA GLY A 46 -15.09 21.12 -9.29
C GLY A 46 -14.48 22.12 -8.31
N ASP A 47 -15.30 22.91 -7.62
CA ASP A 47 -14.86 23.93 -6.67
C ASP A 47 -14.21 23.30 -5.42
N VAL A 48 -14.77 22.17 -4.94
CA VAL A 48 -14.17 21.44 -3.81
C VAL A 48 -12.84 20.82 -4.22
N TRP A 49 -12.74 20.28 -5.44
CA TRP A 49 -11.47 19.80 -5.97
C TRP A 49 -10.44 20.92 -6.09
N ALA A 50 -10.83 22.13 -6.49
CA ALA A 50 -9.91 23.28 -6.54
C ALA A 50 -9.32 23.58 -5.14
N GLN A 51 -10.13 23.49 -4.08
CA GLN A 51 -9.65 23.66 -2.69
C GLN A 51 -8.66 22.56 -2.31
N VAL A 52 -8.90 21.30 -2.69
CA VAL A 52 -7.97 20.20 -2.45
C VAL A 52 -6.65 20.41 -3.19
N TYR A 53 -6.70 20.84 -4.48
CA TYR A 53 -5.47 21.11 -5.23
C TYR A 53 -4.68 22.27 -4.62
N ALA A 54 -5.34 23.34 -4.18
CA ALA A 54 -4.69 24.46 -3.51
C ALA A 54 -4.00 24.02 -2.22
N ARG A 55 -4.68 23.20 -1.40
CA ARG A 55 -4.10 22.67 -0.17
C ARG A 55 -2.92 21.73 -0.42
N LEU A 56 -3.01 20.86 -1.43
CA LEU A 56 -1.90 20.02 -1.86
C LEU A 56 -0.71 20.85 -2.33
N ALA A 57 -0.95 21.90 -3.14
CA ALA A 57 0.10 22.79 -3.61
C ALA A 57 0.80 23.53 -2.44
N GLU A 58 0.04 23.98 -1.44
CA GLU A 58 0.58 24.56 -0.21
C GLU A 58 1.48 23.56 0.55
N LEU A 59 1.01 22.34 0.79
CA LEU A 59 1.78 21.30 1.45
C LEU A 59 3.06 20.93 0.67
N ILE A 60 2.98 20.83 -0.65
CA ILE A 60 4.14 20.61 -1.51
C ILE A 60 5.14 21.77 -1.39
N GLY A 61 4.63 23.00 -1.28
CA GLY A 61 5.45 24.19 -1.05
C GLY A 61 6.22 24.19 0.27
N GLN A 62 5.63 23.60 1.32
CA GLN A 62 6.20 23.51 2.67
C GLN A 62 7.20 22.35 2.84
N HIS A 63 7.26 21.40 1.91
CA HIS A 63 8.11 20.23 1.97
C HIS A 63 9.05 20.16 0.74
N ARG A 64 10.20 19.54 0.89
CA ARG A 64 11.16 19.40 -0.21
C ARG A 64 10.65 18.41 -1.27
N THR A 65 10.14 17.27 -0.80
CA THR A 65 9.65 16.18 -1.65
C THR A 65 8.36 15.60 -1.08
N THR A 66 7.32 15.53 -1.90
CA THR A 66 6.01 14.99 -1.54
C THR A 66 5.64 13.81 -2.44
N LEU A 67 5.23 12.70 -1.85
CA LEU A 67 4.67 11.56 -2.57
C LEU A 67 3.16 11.53 -2.38
N ILE A 68 2.40 11.51 -3.47
CA ILE A 68 0.93 11.53 -3.43
C ILE A 68 0.40 10.21 -3.97
N PHE A 69 -0.23 9.42 -3.12
CA PHE A 69 -0.88 8.19 -3.52
C PHE A 69 -2.34 8.40 -3.89
N VAL A 70 -2.74 7.73 -4.95
CA VAL A 70 -4.12 7.70 -5.45
C VAL A 70 -4.54 6.27 -5.81
N ASN A 71 -5.85 5.99 -5.83
CA ASN A 71 -6.36 4.65 -6.06
C ASN A 71 -6.50 4.29 -7.55
N THR A 72 -6.45 5.26 -8.47
CA THR A 72 -6.63 5.02 -9.91
C THR A 72 -5.61 5.78 -10.75
N ARG A 73 -5.25 5.20 -11.91
CA ARG A 73 -4.36 5.84 -12.91
C ARG A 73 -4.93 7.17 -13.41
N ARG A 74 -6.25 7.21 -13.68
CA ARG A 74 -6.94 8.43 -14.12
C ARG A 74 -6.80 9.56 -13.10
N MET A 75 -6.88 9.24 -11.80
CA MET A 75 -6.68 10.24 -10.75
C MET A 75 -5.22 10.69 -10.68
N ALA A 76 -4.26 9.78 -10.90
CA ALA A 76 -2.84 10.15 -10.93
C ALA A 76 -2.55 11.18 -12.03
N GLU A 77 -3.02 10.93 -13.24
CA GLU A 77 -2.85 11.85 -14.36
C GLU A 77 -3.57 13.19 -14.13
N ARG A 78 -4.81 13.14 -13.63
CA ARG A 78 -5.59 14.34 -13.32
C ARG A 78 -4.89 15.22 -12.29
N LEU A 79 -4.46 14.63 -11.17
CA LEU A 79 -3.76 15.36 -10.12
C LEU A 79 -2.42 15.94 -10.62
N ALA A 80 -1.60 15.10 -11.28
CA ALA A 80 -0.32 15.54 -11.80
C ALA A 80 -0.47 16.73 -12.74
N ARG A 81 -1.47 16.71 -13.62
CA ARG A 81 -1.76 17.82 -14.53
C ARG A 81 -2.13 19.11 -13.77
N HIS A 82 -3.11 19.06 -12.86
CA HIS A 82 -3.54 20.25 -12.13
C HIS A 82 -2.45 20.81 -11.22
N LEU A 83 -1.70 19.94 -10.54
CA LEU A 83 -0.58 20.39 -9.71
C LEU A 83 0.57 20.96 -10.55
N SER A 84 0.81 20.45 -11.75
CA SER A 84 1.78 21.03 -12.70
C SER A 84 1.35 22.40 -13.22
N GLU A 85 0.06 22.64 -13.40
CA GLU A 85 -0.49 23.95 -13.75
C GLU A 85 -0.23 24.99 -12.63
N LEU A 86 -0.28 24.56 -11.35
CA LEU A 86 -0.09 25.41 -10.18
C LEU A 86 1.39 25.61 -9.81
N LEU A 87 2.22 24.60 -9.95
CA LEU A 87 3.59 24.54 -9.40
C LEU A 87 4.69 24.59 -10.48
N GLY A 88 4.30 24.47 -11.75
CA GLY A 88 5.22 24.40 -12.88
C GLY A 88 5.31 22.99 -13.49
N LYS A 89 5.48 22.95 -14.81
CA LYS A 89 5.40 21.69 -15.61
C LYS A 89 6.41 20.62 -15.19
N ASP A 90 7.56 21.03 -14.67
CA ASP A 90 8.63 20.10 -14.30
C ASP A 90 8.64 19.75 -12.80
N ALA A 91 7.77 20.37 -12.03
CA ALA A 91 7.73 20.18 -10.58
C ALA A 91 6.99 18.89 -10.16
N VAL A 92 6.03 18.43 -10.97
CA VAL A 92 5.14 17.29 -10.65
C VAL A 92 5.02 16.35 -11.82
N THR A 93 5.01 15.05 -11.56
CA THR A 93 4.73 14.02 -12.59
C THR A 93 3.91 12.87 -12.01
N SER A 94 3.35 12.02 -12.88
CA SER A 94 2.63 10.80 -12.49
C SER A 94 3.50 9.56 -12.57
N HIS A 95 3.16 8.52 -11.78
CA HIS A 95 3.80 7.21 -11.81
C HIS A 95 2.77 6.09 -11.63
N HIS A 96 2.57 5.29 -12.65
CA HIS A 96 1.63 4.15 -12.60
C HIS A 96 1.99 3.08 -13.63
N GLY A 97 1.44 1.87 -13.47
CA GLY A 97 1.80 0.70 -14.26
C GLY A 97 1.51 0.77 -15.77
N SER A 98 0.70 1.76 -16.25
CA SER A 98 0.45 1.95 -17.70
C SER A 98 1.47 2.84 -18.39
N LEU A 99 2.35 3.51 -17.65
CA LEU A 99 3.45 4.25 -18.25
C LEU A 99 4.52 3.29 -18.77
N ALA A 100 5.20 3.67 -19.85
CA ALA A 100 6.37 2.96 -20.34
C ALA A 100 7.44 2.84 -19.25
N ARG A 101 8.21 1.76 -19.26
CA ARG A 101 9.25 1.49 -18.26
C ARG A 101 10.24 2.64 -18.12
N GLU A 102 10.64 3.22 -19.26
CA GLU A 102 11.59 4.33 -19.34
C GLU A 102 11.06 5.57 -18.64
N GLN A 103 9.76 5.87 -18.80
CA GLN A 103 9.11 7.02 -18.17
C GLN A 103 9.03 6.82 -16.64
N ARG A 104 8.74 5.60 -16.17
CA ARG A 104 8.72 5.29 -14.75
C ARG A 104 10.10 5.45 -14.12
N LEU A 105 11.12 4.86 -14.73
CA LEU A 105 12.50 4.98 -14.28
C LEU A 105 12.99 6.44 -14.28
N ALA A 106 12.64 7.23 -15.31
CA ALA A 106 12.97 8.65 -15.36
C ALA A 106 12.31 9.43 -14.22
N ALA A 107 11.02 9.16 -13.90
CA ALA A 107 10.32 9.79 -12.78
C ALA A 107 10.97 9.44 -11.43
N GLU A 108 11.31 8.16 -11.21
CA GLU A 108 12.00 7.68 -10.00
C GLU A 108 13.38 8.35 -9.84
N GLN A 109 14.17 8.43 -10.91
CA GLN A 109 15.49 9.08 -10.89
C GLN A 109 15.38 10.58 -10.61
N ARG A 110 14.42 11.27 -11.22
CA ARG A 110 14.16 12.69 -10.98
C ARG A 110 13.75 12.94 -9.51
N LEU A 111 12.92 12.05 -8.94
CA LEU A 111 12.56 12.13 -7.53
C LEU A 111 13.80 11.99 -6.63
N LYS A 112 14.63 10.97 -6.86
CA LYS A 112 15.87 10.74 -6.12
C LYS A 112 16.85 11.91 -6.15
N ARG A 113 16.94 12.60 -7.30
CA ARG A 113 17.80 13.77 -7.45
C ARG A 113 17.22 15.05 -6.85
N GLY A 114 15.98 14.99 -6.33
CA GLY A 114 15.28 16.18 -5.82
C GLY A 114 14.84 17.14 -6.91
N GLU A 115 14.74 16.69 -8.16
CA GLU A 115 14.28 17.48 -9.31
C GLU A 115 12.75 17.61 -9.35
N LEU A 116 12.04 16.73 -8.63
CA LEU A 116 10.59 16.77 -8.48
C LEU A 116 10.20 17.27 -7.09
N ARG A 117 9.22 18.18 -7.05
CA ARG A 117 8.57 18.62 -5.81
C ARG A 117 7.52 17.61 -5.35
N ALA A 118 6.83 16.98 -6.30
CA ALA A 118 5.88 15.93 -6.02
C ALA A 118 5.83 14.84 -7.09
N LEU A 119 5.54 13.61 -6.66
CA LEU A 119 5.26 12.47 -7.51
C LEU A 119 3.88 11.90 -7.17
N VAL A 120 2.98 11.82 -8.16
CA VAL A 120 1.64 11.26 -7.98
C VAL A 120 1.63 9.80 -8.43
N ALA A 121 1.40 8.87 -7.52
CA ALA A 121 1.55 7.45 -7.78
C ALA A 121 0.30 6.63 -7.43
N THR A 122 0.12 5.51 -8.11
CA THR A 122 -0.75 4.42 -7.67
C THR A 122 0.05 3.43 -6.79
N ALA A 123 -0.44 2.22 -6.57
CA ALA A 123 0.24 1.15 -5.82
C ALA A 123 1.68 0.83 -6.33
N SER A 124 2.09 1.35 -7.48
CA SER A 124 3.38 1.09 -8.10
C SER A 124 4.61 1.52 -7.28
N LEU A 125 4.43 2.35 -6.24
CA LEU A 125 5.49 2.82 -5.35
C LEU A 125 5.28 2.41 -3.88
N GLU A 126 4.37 1.48 -3.61
CA GLU A 126 4.10 1.00 -2.24
C GLU A 126 5.26 0.19 -1.67
N LEU A 127 5.86 -0.68 -2.48
CA LEU A 127 6.82 -1.69 -2.03
C LEU A 127 8.13 -1.66 -2.83
N GLY A 128 9.22 -1.92 -2.11
CA GLY A 128 10.48 -2.42 -2.67
C GLY A 128 11.31 -1.47 -3.53
N ILE A 129 10.89 -0.22 -3.72
CA ILE A 129 11.63 0.74 -4.54
C ILE A 129 12.30 1.77 -3.62
N ASP A 130 13.60 1.94 -3.78
CA ASP A 130 14.32 3.07 -3.22
C ASP A 130 14.02 4.31 -4.06
N ILE A 131 13.23 5.23 -3.51
CA ILE A 131 12.81 6.48 -4.16
C ILE A 131 13.48 7.72 -3.59
N GLY A 132 14.46 7.53 -2.69
CA GLY A 132 15.15 8.62 -2.00
C GLY A 132 14.32 9.22 -0.83
N ASP A 133 14.74 10.40 -0.38
CA ASP A 133 14.12 11.07 0.76
C ASP A 133 12.79 11.70 0.38
N VAL A 134 11.73 11.25 1.02
CA VAL A 134 10.37 11.82 0.93
C VAL A 134 10.03 12.46 2.28
N ASP A 135 9.64 13.73 2.29
CA ASP A 135 9.32 14.44 3.54
C ASP A 135 7.85 14.29 3.94
N LEU A 136 6.97 14.15 2.97
CA LEU A 136 5.52 14.04 3.18
C LEU A 136 4.89 13.01 2.24
N VAL A 137 3.99 12.22 2.79
CA VAL A 137 3.06 11.41 2.00
C VAL A 137 1.66 11.99 2.08
N CYS A 138 1.00 12.14 0.93
CA CYS A 138 -0.43 12.44 0.84
C CYS A 138 -1.16 11.24 0.26
N GLN A 139 -2.31 10.90 0.82
CA GLN A 139 -3.18 9.85 0.30
C GLN A 139 -4.53 10.46 -0.09
N ILE A 140 -4.90 10.35 -1.35
CA ILE A 140 -6.20 10.82 -1.86
C ILE A 140 -7.18 9.65 -1.87
N ALA A 141 -8.29 9.81 -1.20
CA ALA A 141 -9.26 8.79 -0.83
C ALA A 141 -8.68 7.71 0.12
N SER A 142 -9.56 6.94 0.75
CA SER A 142 -9.17 5.81 1.60
C SER A 142 -8.36 4.77 0.82
N PRO A 143 -7.23 4.29 1.34
CA PRO A 143 -6.50 3.17 0.74
C PRO A 143 -7.20 1.82 0.97
N ARG A 144 -8.32 1.79 1.72
CA ARG A 144 -9.16 0.63 2.06
C ARG A 144 -8.51 -0.45 2.93
N ALA A 145 -7.21 -0.36 3.20
CA ALA A 145 -6.50 -1.28 4.07
C ALA A 145 -5.53 -0.51 4.96
N ILE A 146 -5.47 -0.89 6.24
CA ILE A 146 -4.59 -0.29 7.25
C ILE A 146 -3.13 -0.53 6.86
N ALA A 147 -2.80 -1.77 6.50
CA ALA A 147 -1.45 -2.15 6.07
C ALA A 147 -0.97 -1.33 4.87
N THR A 148 -1.83 -1.13 3.85
CA THR A 148 -1.53 -0.30 2.68
C THR A 148 -1.23 1.14 3.10
N PHE A 149 -2.04 1.73 3.98
CA PHE A 149 -1.78 3.08 4.46
C PHE A 149 -0.45 3.18 5.20
N LEU A 150 -0.16 2.23 6.09
CA LEU A 150 1.10 2.22 6.84
C LEU A 150 2.32 2.05 5.94
N GLN A 151 2.24 1.21 4.91
CA GLN A 151 3.30 1.04 3.91
C GLN A 151 3.54 2.34 3.13
N ARG A 152 2.48 3.04 2.71
CA ARG A 152 2.55 4.34 2.03
C ARG A 152 3.11 5.42 2.95
N ALA A 153 2.57 5.57 4.16
CA ALA A 153 3.04 6.54 5.15
C ALA A 153 4.50 6.31 5.52
N GLY A 154 4.94 5.05 5.60
CA GLY A 154 6.32 4.65 5.86
C GLY A 154 7.31 5.06 4.76
N ARG A 155 6.85 5.56 3.61
CA ARG A 155 7.73 6.18 2.60
C ARG A 155 8.23 7.55 2.99
N ALA A 156 7.52 8.25 3.90
CA ALA A 156 7.98 9.52 4.42
C ALA A 156 8.99 9.33 5.55
N ASN A 157 10.06 10.13 5.53
CA ASN A 157 11.11 10.16 6.56
C ASN A 157 11.63 8.75 6.90
N HIS A 158 12.09 8.03 5.89
CA HIS A 158 12.50 6.62 5.99
C HIS A 158 13.79 6.41 6.82
N ALA A 159 14.44 7.49 7.29
CA ALA A 159 15.59 7.41 8.19
C ALA A 159 15.22 6.70 9.51
N VAL A 160 16.19 6.07 10.17
CA VAL A 160 15.98 5.26 11.40
C VAL A 160 15.25 6.06 12.49
N ASP A 161 15.57 7.35 12.65
CA ASP A 161 14.98 8.25 13.64
C ASP A 161 13.91 9.19 13.05
N GLY A 162 13.57 9.04 11.77
CA GLY A 162 12.58 9.90 11.12
C GLY A 162 11.15 9.58 11.55
N MET A 163 10.30 10.57 11.77
CA MET A 163 8.87 10.40 12.04
C MET A 163 8.09 10.41 10.73
N PRO A 164 7.45 9.29 10.32
CA PRO A 164 6.63 9.25 9.12
C PRO A 164 5.52 10.29 9.18
N LYS A 165 5.41 11.10 8.13
CA LYS A 165 4.42 12.17 8.02
C LYS A 165 3.46 11.89 6.87
N ALA A 166 2.16 11.76 7.19
CA ALA A 166 1.16 11.51 6.16
C ALA A 166 -0.14 12.31 6.37
N ARG A 167 -0.79 12.65 5.25
CA ARG A 167 -2.05 13.37 5.20
C ARG A 167 -3.05 12.61 4.33
N LEU A 168 -4.25 12.35 4.89
CA LEU A 168 -5.37 11.73 4.20
C LEU A 168 -6.33 12.79 3.69
N PHE A 169 -6.69 12.71 2.43
CA PHE A 169 -7.64 13.62 1.77
C PHE A 169 -8.88 12.82 1.36
N PRO A 170 -9.90 12.71 2.20
CA PRO A 170 -11.14 12.04 1.84
C PRO A 170 -11.85 12.76 0.70
N THR A 171 -12.48 11.99 -0.19
CA THR A 171 -13.13 12.49 -1.40
C THR A 171 -14.66 12.45 -1.36
N SER A 172 -15.24 11.93 -0.28
CA SER A 172 -16.67 11.91 0.00
C SER A 172 -16.92 11.81 1.51
N ARG A 173 -18.19 11.91 1.93
CA ARG A 173 -18.56 11.69 3.34
C ARG A 173 -18.27 10.27 3.80
N ASP A 174 -18.56 9.28 2.97
CA ASP A 174 -18.32 7.87 3.29
C ASP A 174 -16.80 7.60 3.40
N ASP A 175 -16.03 8.16 2.47
CA ASP A 175 -14.58 8.08 2.47
C ASP A 175 -13.96 8.76 3.72
N LEU A 176 -14.58 9.86 4.22
CA LEU A 176 -14.17 10.48 5.47
C LEU A 176 -14.34 9.53 6.68
N VAL A 177 -15.46 8.80 6.72
CA VAL A 177 -15.69 7.80 7.78
C VAL A 177 -14.65 6.69 7.71
N GLU A 178 -14.34 6.18 6.52
CA GLU A 178 -13.29 5.18 6.31
C GLU A 178 -11.92 5.72 6.75
N CYS A 179 -11.55 6.92 6.35
CA CYS A 179 -10.28 7.55 6.74
C CYS A 179 -10.17 7.76 8.25
N ALA A 180 -11.26 8.16 8.90
CA ALA A 180 -11.31 8.34 10.35
C ALA A 180 -11.16 7.00 11.09
N ALA A 181 -11.88 5.96 10.66
CA ALA A 181 -11.78 4.63 11.22
C ALA A 181 -10.37 4.04 11.02
N LEU A 182 -9.77 4.26 9.86
CA LEU A 182 -8.41 3.82 9.56
C LEU A 182 -7.38 4.48 10.50
N LEU A 183 -7.45 5.80 10.71
CA LEU A 183 -6.53 6.48 11.63
C LEU A 183 -6.75 6.04 13.08
N ASP A 184 -7.99 5.78 13.50
CA ASP A 184 -8.30 5.27 14.82
C ASP A 184 -7.72 3.86 15.01
N ALA A 185 -7.88 2.96 14.04
CA ALA A 185 -7.29 1.63 14.06
C ALA A 185 -5.74 1.68 14.12
N VAL A 186 -5.11 2.57 13.34
CA VAL A 186 -3.65 2.78 13.40
C VAL A 186 -3.20 3.23 14.79
N ARG A 187 -3.95 4.15 15.44
CA ARG A 187 -3.63 4.61 16.80
C ARG A 187 -3.76 3.50 17.85
N ARG A 188 -4.67 2.56 17.63
CA ARG A 188 -4.84 1.37 18.48
C ARG A 188 -3.84 0.25 18.16
N GLY A 189 -3.00 0.42 17.13
CA GLY A 189 -2.04 -0.60 16.69
C GLY A 189 -2.69 -1.80 16.00
N GLU A 190 -3.88 -1.62 15.45
CA GLU A 190 -4.61 -2.66 14.72
C GLU A 190 -4.12 -2.79 13.29
N LEU A 191 -4.23 -3.98 12.74
CA LEU A 191 -3.96 -4.31 11.34
C LEU A 191 -5.15 -5.06 10.75
N ASP A 192 -5.19 -5.10 9.42
CA ASP A 192 -6.19 -5.87 8.69
C ASP A 192 -6.09 -7.36 9.02
N THR A 193 -7.23 -8.02 9.16
CA THR A 193 -7.28 -9.48 9.34
C THR A 193 -6.98 -10.15 8.00
N LEU A 194 -6.00 -11.05 8.00
CA LEU A 194 -5.69 -11.87 6.84
C LEU A 194 -6.69 -13.01 6.71
N HIS A 195 -7.48 -12.99 5.65
CA HIS A 195 -8.29 -14.12 5.23
C HIS A 195 -7.53 -14.94 4.21
N VAL A 196 -7.17 -16.17 4.58
CA VAL A 196 -6.53 -17.11 3.65
C VAL A 196 -7.61 -18.06 3.14
N GLU A 197 -7.93 -17.95 1.83
CA GLU A 197 -8.80 -18.90 1.16
C GLU A 197 -8.19 -20.30 1.25
N LYS A 198 -9.00 -21.28 1.72
CA LYS A 198 -8.58 -22.66 1.86
C LYS A 198 -9.09 -23.50 0.69
N ASN A 199 -8.24 -24.40 0.23
CA ASN A 199 -8.56 -25.36 -0.82
C ASN A 199 -9.13 -24.73 -2.10
N ALA A 200 -8.60 -23.55 -2.50
CA ALA A 200 -8.98 -22.88 -3.76
C ALA A 200 -8.48 -23.75 -4.94
N LEU A 201 -9.39 -24.49 -5.60
CA LEU A 201 -9.04 -25.49 -6.61
C LEU A 201 -8.45 -24.89 -7.89
N ASP A 202 -8.78 -23.67 -8.25
CA ASP A 202 -8.19 -22.92 -9.35
C ASP A 202 -6.71 -22.59 -9.08
N VAL A 203 -6.39 -22.17 -7.86
CA VAL A 203 -5.01 -21.95 -7.41
C VAL A 203 -4.27 -23.29 -7.33
N LEU A 204 -4.93 -24.35 -6.82
CA LEU A 204 -4.37 -25.71 -6.81
C LEU A 204 -3.96 -26.14 -8.21
N ALA A 205 -4.87 -26.06 -9.17
CA ALA A 205 -4.61 -26.44 -10.56
C ALA A 205 -3.43 -25.66 -11.16
N GLN A 206 -3.34 -24.35 -10.89
CA GLN A 206 -2.24 -23.50 -11.33
C GLN A 206 -0.90 -23.97 -10.73
N GLN A 207 -0.86 -24.27 -9.44
CA GLN A 207 0.36 -24.74 -8.78
C GLN A 207 0.78 -26.14 -9.24
N VAL A 208 -0.17 -27.05 -9.46
CA VAL A 208 0.09 -28.38 -10.05
C VAL A 208 0.75 -28.22 -11.42
N VAL A 209 0.17 -27.42 -12.32
CA VAL A 209 0.73 -27.16 -13.65
C VAL A 209 2.12 -26.54 -13.57
N ALA A 210 2.31 -25.56 -12.68
CA ALA A 210 3.61 -24.91 -12.49
C ALA A 210 4.70 -25.92 -12.07
N GLU A 211 4.41 -26.77 -11.11
CA GLU A 211 5.37 -27.77 -10.60
C GLU A 211 5.72 -28.83 -11.65
N VAL A 212 4.71 -29.43 -12.30
CA VAL A 212 4.95 -30.48 -13.30
C VAL A 212 5.55 -29.94 -14.61
N SER A 213 5.48 -28.65 -14.86
CA SER A 213 6.18 -28.01 -15.98
C SER A 213 7.68 -27.91 -15.75
N CYS A 214 8.11 -27.94 -14.51
CA CYS A 214 9.53 -27.81 -14.13
C CYS A 214 10.22 -29.17 -13.96
N ARG A 215 9.48 -30.20 -13.52
CA ARG A 215 10.02 -31.53 -13.26
C ARG A 215 8.93 -32.61 -13.30
N GLU A 216 9.34 -33.84 -13.61
CA GLU A 216 8.48 -35.02 -13.41
C GLU A 216 8.37 -35.30 -11.90
N CYS A 217 7.15 -35.52 -11.43
CA CYS A 217 6.89 -35.98 -10.06
C CYS A 217 5.66 -36.87 -10.01
N GLY A 218 5.69 -37.84 -9.08
CA GLY A 218 4.54 -38.73 -8.85
C GLY A 218 3.41 -37.99 -8.13
N GLU A 219 2.17 -38.42 -8.35
CA GLU A 219 0.96 -37.82 -7.75
C GLU A 219 1.06 -37.76 -6.21
N ALA A 220 1.56 -38.85 -5.55
CA ALA A 220 1.69 -38.87 -4.10
C ALA A 220 2.72 -37.84 -3.58
N GLU A 221 3.82 -37.66 -4.31
CA GLU A 221 4.84 -36.67 -4.00
C GLU A 221 4.28 -35.26 -4.16
N LEU A 222 3.57 -35.00 -5.24
CA LEU A 222 2.97 -33.72 -5.53
C LEU A 222 1.91 -33.36 -4.48
N PHE A 223 1.04 -34.29 -4.10
CA PHE A 223 0.09 -34.11 -3.02
C PHE A 223 0.78 -33.76 -1.68
N ALA A 224 1.81 -34.54 -1.32
CA ALA A 224 2.59 -34.28 -0.11
C ALA A 224 3.29 -32.91 -0.13
N LEU A 225 3.75 -32.45 -1.29
CA LEU A 225 4.34 -31.13 -1.47
C LEU A 225 3.30 -30.02 -1.25
N ILE A 226 2.15 -30.13 -1.91
CA ILE A 226 1.09 -29.11 -1.88
C ILE A 226 0.47 -28.97 -0.49
N THR A 227 0.22 -30.08 0.20
CA THR A 227 -0.38 -30.08 1.55
C THR A 227 0.53 -29.54 2.65
N ARG A 228 1.81 -29.27 2.36
CA ARG A 228 2.70 -28.50 3.24
C ARG A 228 2.33 -27.02 3.30
N ALA A 229 1.68 -26.50 2.26
CA ALA A 229 1.23 -25.11 2.24
C ALA A 229 -0.03 -24.93 3.09
N TYR A 230 -0.06 -23.89 3.94
CA TYR A 230 -1.17 -23.62 4.85
C TYR A 230 -2.56 -23.62 4.18
N PRO A 231 -2.75 -23.01 2.99
CA PRO A 231 -4.05 -23.01 2.32
C PRO A 231 -4.56 -24.41 1.96
N PHE A 232 -3.65 -25.37 1.75
CA PHE A 232 -3.95 -26.74 1.33
C PHE A 232 -3.66 -27.80 2.39
N ALA A 233 -3.34 -27.40 3.63
CA ALA A 233 -3.02 -28.33 4.70
C ALA A 233 -4.16 -29.31 5.06
N GLN A 234 -5.40 -28.96 4.69
CA GLN A 234 -6.61 -29.75 4.91
C GLN A 234 -7.24 -30.23 3.59
N LEU A 235 -6.50 -30.21 2.48
CA LEU A 235 -6.97 -30.68 1.19
C LEU A 235 -7.26 -32.18 1.25
N ALA A 236 -8.48 -32.56 0.89
CA ALA A 236 -8.84 -33.97 0.78
C ALA A 236 -8.18 -34.61 -0.46
N ARG A 237 -7.80 -35.90 -0.35
CA ARG A 237 -7.17 -36.59 -1.46
C ARG A 237 -8.06 -36.70 -2.68
N GLU A 238 -9.37 -36.77 -2.46
CA GLU A 238 -10.41 -36.85 -3.49
C GLU A 238 -10.60 -35.52 -4.27
N ASP A 239 -10.20 -34.39 -3.67
CA ASP A 239 -10.28 -33.08 -4.30
C ASP A 239 -8.98 -32.73 -5.07
N PHE A 240 -7.93 -33.52 -4.88
CA PHE A 240 -6.64 -33.37 -5.55
C PHE A 240 -6.62 -34.15 -6.88
#